data_ea63ebec7f3a5c0ea723760670da9148
#
_entry.id   ea63ebec7f3a5c0ea723760670da9148
#
_cell.length_a   1.000
_cell.length_b   1.000
_cell.length_c   1.000
_cell.angle_alpha   90.00
_cell.angle_beta   90.00
_cell.angle_gamma   90.00
#
_symmetry.space_group_name_H-M   'P 1'
#
loop_
_entity.id
_entity.type
_entity.pdbx_description
1 polymer ?
#
loop_
_entity_poly.entity_id
_entity_poly.type
_entity_poly.pdbx_seq_one_letter_code
_entity_poly.pdbx_strand_id
1 'polypeptide(L)'
;MIWENNEDIILKTCDSSARAVQHVLDECRELRTPYVVITPAMREVTALRRIIVPVSRLEEEIYKAEICTYLARKTGAHIILLQANDYGSRARINVGKMVTHIKAVSEKTGTSISYEIIQAKKDSSKVNREAAERQRDFVADLILLIASREYGLDDLLFGPQERHVIQRALVPVMLVNPREDLFSLCD
;
A
#
# COMPACT_ATOMS: atom_id res chain seq x y z
N MET A 1 -17.54 6.82 5.85
CA MET A 1 -17.37 6.70 4.38
C MET A 1 -16.75 8.01 3.89
N ILE A 2 -15.42 8.09 3.94
CA ILE A 2 -14.67 9.36 3.71
C ILE A 2 -14.31 9.53 2.23
N TRP A 3 -14.37 8.47 1.45
CA TRP A 3 -13.95 8.46 0.04
C TRP A 3 -15.07 8.58 -0.99
N GLU A 4 -16.33 8.61 -0.57
CA GLU A 4 -17.47 8.78 -1.50
C GLU A 4 -17.58 10.20 -2.08
N ASN A 5 -16.90 11.20 -1.49
CA ASN A 5 -17.00 12.60 -1.89
C ASN A 5 -15.67 13.25 -2.30
N ASN A 6 -14.53 12.54 -2.30
CA ASN A 6 -13.24 13.09 -2.71
C ASN A 6 -12.46 12.00 -3.46
N GLU A 7 -12.72 11.87 -4.74
CA GLU A 7 -12.15 10.83 -5.62
C GLU A 7 -10.73 11.16 -6.12
N ASP A 8 -10.04 12.14 -5.54
CA ASP A 8 -8.77 12.61 -6.07
C ASP A 8 -7.61 11.73 -5.59
N ILE A 9 -7.12 10.86 -6.46
CA ILE A 9 -5.81 10.23 -6.32
C ILE A 9 -4.79 11.16 -6.96
N ILE A 10 -3.80 11.58 -6.18
CA ILE A 10 -2.74 12.46 -6.67
C ILE A 10 -1.69 11.64 -7.41
N LEU A 11 -1.38 12.01 -8.66
CA LEU A 11 -0.29 11.42 -9.42
C LEU A 11 0.97 12.28 -9.29
N LYS A 12 2.08 11.67 -8.91
CA LYS A 12 3.41 12.29 -8.85
C LYS A 12 4.37 11.54 -9.76
N THR A 13 5.05 12.26 -10.62
CA THR A 13 6.11 11.70 -11.47
C THR A 13 7.46 12.25 -11.04
N CYS A 14 8.47 11.41 -10.96
CA CYS A 14 9.84 11.82 -10.68
C CYS A 14 10.82 10.88 -11.36
N ASP A 15 12.09 11.27 -11.46
CA ASP A 15 13.15 10.32 -11.85
C ASP A 15 13.39 9.28 -10.73
N SER A 16 14.09 8.21 -11.05
CA SER A 16 14.35 7.10 -10.11
C SER A 16 15.50 7.40 -9.12
N SER A 17 16.05 8.61 -9.11
CA SER A 17 17.13 8.96 -8.17
C SER A 17 16.59 9.02 -6.73
N ALA A 18 17.46 8.66 -5.78
CA ALA A 18 17.09 8.69 -4.36
C ALA A 18 16.63 10.09 -3.91
N ARG A 19 17.25 11.14 -4.47
CA ARG A 19 16.92 12.54 -4.14
C ARG A 19 15.54 12.94 -4.65
N ALA A 20 15.21 12.61 -5.90
CA ALA A 20 13.93 12.96 -6.49
C ALA A 20 12.78 12.21 -5.81
N VAL A 21 12.94 10.91 -5.56
CA VAL A 21 11.95 10.11 -4.83
C VAL A 21 11.76 10.65 -3.42
N GLN A 22 12.85 10.97 -2.70
CA GLN A 22 12.76 11.55 -1.36
C GLN A 22 12.01 12.88 -1.36
N HIS A 23 12.29 13.75 -2.32
CA HIS A 23 11.59 15.03 -2.45
C HIS A 23 10.07 14.85 -2.62
N VAL A 24 9.64 13.90 -3.45
CA VAL A 24 8.20 13.58 -3.61
C VAL A 24 7.60 13.05 -2.32
N LEU A 25 8.29 12.16 -1.60
CA LEU A 25 7.82 11.63 -0.31
C LEU A 25 7.67 12.75 0.72
N ASP A 26 8.62 13.67 0.81
CA ASP A 26 8.59 14.80 1.74
C ASP A 26 7.45 15.79 1.40
N GLU A 27 7.27 16.10 0.12
CA GLU A 27 6.17 16.95 -0.38
C GLU A 27 4.79 16.35 -0.08
N CYS A 28 4.67 15.02 -0.17
CA CYS A 28 3.40 14.32 -0.01
C CYS A 28 3.11 13.86 1.43
N ARG A 29 4.01 14.09 2.38
CA ARG A 29 3.89 13.57 3.75
C ARG A 29 2.61 14.00 4.47
N GLU A 30 2.17 15.24 4.26
CA GLU A 30 1.01 15.81 4.92
C GLU A 30 -0.29 15.66 4.11
N LEU A 31 -0.23 15.01 2.96
CA LEU A 31 -1.42 14.80 2.15
C LEU A 31 -2.42 13.90 2.86
N ARG A 32 -3.69 14.28 2.80
CA ARG A 32 -4.80 13.48 3.33
C ARG A 32 -5.32 12.44 2.33
N THR A 33 -5.06 12.65 1.06
CA THR A 33 -5.43 11.76 -0.05
C THR A 33 -4.29 10.82 -0.38
N PRO A 34 -4.58 9.58 -0.83
CA PRO A 34 -3.56 8.69 -1.37
C PRO A 34 -2.88 9.31 -2.59
N TYR A 35 -1.62 8.99 -2.75
CA TYR A 35 -0.88 9.43 -3.92
C TYR A 35 -0.12 8.27 -4.58
N VAL A 36 0.05 8.36 -5.89
CA VAL A 36 0.77 7.37 -6.69
C VAL A 36 2.06 7.99 -7.19
N VAL A 37 3.17 7.30 -6.97
CA VAL A 37 4.47 7.69 -7.52
C VAL A 37 4.77 6.83 -8.75
N ILE A 38 5.13 7.51 -9.83
CA ILE A 38 5.51 6.89 -11.11
C ILE A 38 6.91 7.37 -11.48
N THR A 39 7.79 6.43 -11.84
CA THR A 39 9.14 6.71 -12.34
C THR A 39 9.28 6.19 -13.77
N PRO A 40 10.27 6.68 -14.55
CA PRO A 40 10.50 6.20 -15.93
C PRO A 40 10.86 4.70 -16.03
N ALA A 41 11.27 4.07 -14.92
CA ALA A 41 11.55 2.64 -14.87
C ALA A 41 10.28 1.77 -14.79
N MET A 42 9.14 2.36 -14.44
CA MET A 42 7.88 1.66 -14.29
C MET A 42 7.19 1.50 -15.64
N ARG A 43 6.56 0.32 -15.83
CA ARG A 43 5.77 0.07 -17.03
C ARG A 43 4.47 0.87 -17.02
N GLU A 44 3.96 1.18 -18.19
CA GLU A 44 2.61 1.70 -18.33
C GLU A 44 1.59 0.65 -17.86
N VAL A 45 0.60 1.08 -17.09
CA VAL A 45 -0.50 0.25 -16.59
C VAL A 45 -1.79 0.76 -17.19
N THR A 46 -2.29 0.06 -18.21
CA THR A 46 -3.54 0.40 -18.91
C THR A 46 -4.79 -0.14 -18.21
N ALA A 47 -4.61 -1.14 -17.33
CA ALA A 47 -5.70 -1.72 -16.54
C ALA A 47 -5.17 -2.21 -15.20
N LEU A 48 -5.83 -1.85 -14.11
CA LEU A 48 -5.50 -2.32 -12.77
C LEU A 48 -6.19 -3.68 -12.54
N ARG A 49 -5.41 -4.76 -12.57
CA ARG A 49 -5.92 -6.13 -12.40
C ARG A 49 -5.44 -6.79 -11.11
N ARG A 50 -4.23 -6.46 -10.65
CA ARG A 50 -3.64 -7.09 -9.46
C ARG A 50 -2.90 -6.05 -8.61
N ILE A 51 -3.28 -6.00 -7.32
CA ILE A 51 -2.72 -5.07 -6.33
C ILE A 51 -1.98 -5.89 -5.29
N ILE A 52 -0.67 -5.65 -5.12
CA ILE A 52 0.08 -6.20 -3.98
C ILE A 52 -0.06 -5.25 -2.79
N VAL A 53 -0.47 -5.80 -1.67
CA VAL A 53 -0.61 -5.10 -0.40
C VAL A 53 0.25 -5.83 0.64
N PRO A 54 1.52 -5.43 0.85
CA PRO A 54 2.32 -5.98 1.92
C PRO A 54 1.70 -5.60 3.27
N VAL A 55 1.62 -6.55 4.18
CA VAL A 55 0.99 -6.36 5.49
C VAL A 55 1.99 -6.70 6.59
N SER A 56 2.42 -5.70 7.32
CA SER A 56 3.36 -5.78 8.43
C SER A 56 2.62 -5.86 9.79
N ARG A 57 3.40 -5.81 10.87
CA ARG A 57 2.87 -5.77 12.25
C ARG A 57 2.37 -4.38 12.70
N LEU A 58 2.54 -3.33 11.88
CA LEU A 58 2.14 -1.97 12.20
C LEU A 58 0.61 -1.86 12.25
N GLU A 59 0.08 -1.11 13.20
CA GLU A 59 -1.37 -0.96 13.37
C GLU A 59 -2.00 -0.17 12.22
N GLU A 60 -1.24 0.73 11.63
CA GLU A 60 -1.62 1.59 10.51
C GLU A 60 -1.89 0.81 9.21
N GLU A 61 -1.51 -0.47 9.15
CA GLU A 61 -1.78 -1.32 8.00
C GLU A 61 -3.25 -1.36 7.59
N ILE A 62 -4.16 -1.16 8.56
CA ILE A 62 -5.61 -1.18 8.33
C ILE A 62 -6.07 -0.07 7.35
N TYR A 63 -5.36 1.06 7.27
CA TYR A 63 -5.72 2.13 6.34
C TYR A 63 -5.64 1.70 4.87
N LYS A 64 -4.80 0.73 4.55
CA LYS A 64 -4.73 0.15 3.20
C LYS A 64 -5.98 -0.64 2.84
N ALA A 65 -6.71 -1.17 3.84
CA ALA A 65 -7.90 -1.97 3.59
C ALA A 65 -8.98 -1.19 2.83
N GLU A 66 -9.25 0.05 3.23
CA GLU A 66 -10.23 0.90 2.57
C GLU A 66 -9.83 1.17 1.12
N ILE A 67 -8.57 1.57 0.90
CA ILE A 67 -8.06 1.94 -0.43
C ILE A 67 -8.04 0.75 -1.38
N CYS A 68 -7.46 -0.40 -0.98
CA CYS A 68 -7.40 -1.56 -1.85
C CYS A 68 -8.80 -2.10 -2.16
N THR A 69 -9.71 -2.04 -1.20
CA THR A 69 -11.11 -2.47 -1.38
C THR A 69 -11.86 -1.53 -2.34
N TYR A 70 -11.66 -0.22 -2.21
CA TYR A 70 -12.23 0.77 -3.13
C TYR A 70 -11.74 0.55 -4.56
N LEU A 71 -10.42 0.42 -4.75
CA LEU A 71 -9.82 0.17 -6.05
C LEU A 71 -10.33 -1.15 -6.66
N ALA A 72 -10.32 -2.23 -5.88
CA ALA A 72 -10.79 -3.53 -6.36
C ALA A 72 -12.27 -3.50 -6.76
N ARG A 73 -13.12 -2.81 -6.00
CA ARG A 73 -14.54 -2.64 -6.33
C ARG A 73 -14.74 -1.88 -7.66
N LYS A 74 -13.92 -0.83 -7.89
CA LYS A 74 -14.06 0.01 -9.10
C LYS A 74 -13.48 -0.63 -10.35
N THR A 75 -12.43 -1.44 -10.22
CA THR A 75 -11.68 -1.98 -11.35
C THR A 75 -11.83 -3.48 -11.56
N GLY A 76 -12.36 -4.21 -10.57
CA GLY A 76 -12.35 -5.67 -10.54
C GLY A 76 -10.97 -6.26 -10.20
N ALA A 77 -10.05 -5.47 -9.69
CA ALA A 77 -8.70 -5.93 -9.36
C ALA A 77 -8.70 -7.00 -8.26
N HIS A 78 -7.79 -7.97 -8.40
CA HIS A 78 -7.50 -8.97 -7.38
C HIS A 78 -6.51 -8.42 -6.36
N ILE A 79 -6.80 -8.57 -5.07
CA ILE A 79 -5.96 -8.09 -3.97
C ILE A 79 -5.06 -9.23 -3.50
N ILE A 80 -3.74 -9.00 -3.47
CA ILE A 80 -2.75 -9.93 -2.93
C ILE A 80 -2.27 -9.37 -1.58
N LEU A 81 -2.75 -9.95 -0.47
CA LEU A 81 -2.30 -9.62 0.88
C LEU A 81 -1.01 -10.39 1.17
N LEU A 82 0.13 -9.74 1.08
CA LEU A 82 1.45 -10.32 1.34
C LEU A 82 1.76 -10.20 2.84
N GLN A 83 1.44 -11.24 3.62
CA GLN A 83 1.59 -11.27 5.07
C GLN A 83 3.05 -11.42 5.49
N ALA A 84 3.58 -10.49 6.28
CA ALA A 84 4.93 -10.58 6.82
C ALA A 84 5.14 -11.85 7.69
N ASN A 85 6.35 -12.40 7.61
CA ASN A 85 6.75 -13.61 8.36
C ASN A 85 7.41 -13.24 9.69
N ASP A 86 6.62 -12.70 10.61
CA ASP A 86 7.09 -12.31 11.94
C ASP A 86 6.95 -13.42 12.97
N TYR A 87 7.81 -13.38 13.99
CA TYR A 87 7.55 -14.08 15.25
C TYR A 87 6.37 -13.41 15.96
N GLY A 88 5.24 -14.12 16.08
CA GLY A 88 4.03 -13.60 16.70
C GLY A 88 2.87 -13.41 15.72
N SER A 89 1.76 -12.88 16.24
CA SER A 89 0.48 -12.89 15.51
C SER A 89 0.08 -11.55 14.91
N ARG A 90 0.80 -10.46 15.12
CA ARG A 90 0.33 -9.11 14.73
C ARG A 90 0.11 -8.94 13.24
N ALA A 91 1.05 -9.34 12.38
CA ALA A 91 0.85 -9.28 10.93
C ALA A 91 -0.37 -10.10 10.48
N ARG A 92 -0.54 -11.30 11.06
CA ARG A 92 -1.71 -12.17 10.81
C ARG A 92 -3.01 -11.53 11.28
N ILE A 93 -3.00 -10.86 12.45
CA ILE A 93 -4.18 -10.14 12.96
C ILE A 93 -4.54 -9.00 12.01
N ASN A 94 -3.56 -8.22 11.52
CA ASN A 94 -3.79 -7.14 10.56
C ASN A 94 -4.37 -7.67 9.25
N VAL A 95 -3.84 -8.77 8.72
CA VAL A 95 -4.44 -9.45 7.55
C VAL A 95 -5.88 -9.85 7.84
N GLY A 96 -6.17 -10.41 9.01
CA GLY A 96 -7.53 -10.77 9.44
C GLY A 96 -8.47 -9.57 9.47
N LYS A 97 -8.04 -8.43 10.01
CA LYS A 97 -8.81 -7.17 10.01
C LYS A 97 -9.09 -6.69 8.58
N MET A 98 -8.09 -6.71 7.70
CA MET A 98 -8.25 -6.33 6.29
C MET A 98 -9.25 -7.24 5.57
N VAL A 99 -9.17 -8.56 5.77
CA VAL A 99 -10.12 -9.53 5.21
C VAL A 99 -11.53 -9.29 5.72
N THR A 100 -11.70 -8.99 7.02
CA THR A 100 -12.99 -8.64 7.59
C THR A 100 -13.57 -7.40 6.91
N HIS A 101 -12.76 -6.36 6.70
CA HIS A 101 -13.16 -5.16 5.98
C HIS A 101 -13.58 -5.46 4.53
N ILE A 102 -12.77 -6.24 3.77
CA ILE A 102 -13.08 -6.64 2.39
C ILE A 102 -14.44 -7.36 2.32
N LYS A 103 -14.68 -8.31 3.23
CA LYS A 103 -15.95 -9.05 3.30
C LYS A 103 -17.14 -8.13 3.61
N ALA A 104 -17.00 -7.28 4.63
CA ALA A 104 -18.06 -6.33 5.01
C ALA A 104 -18.42 -5.39 3.86
N VAL A 105 -17.46 -4.87 3.12
CA VAL A 105 -17.71 -4.04 1.94
C VAL A 105 -18.34 -4.84 0.81
N SER A 106 -17.89 -6.08 0.56
CA SER A 106 -18.49 -6.96 -0.45
C SER A 106 -19.96 -7.22 -0.15
N GLU A 107 -20.29 -7.56 1.09
CA GLU A 107 -21.67 -7.79 1.54
C GLU A 107 -22.52 -6.52 1.41
N LYS A 108 -21.99 -5.39 1.91
CA LYS A 108 -22.72 -4.11 1.89
C LYS A 108 -23.03 -3.62 0.47
N THR A 109 -22.10 -3.84 -0.47
CA THR A 109 -22.21 -3.31 -1.84
C THR A 109 -22.75 -4.32 -2.85
N GLY A 110 -22.89 -5.59 -2.46
CA GLY A 110 -23.24 -6.68 -3.39
C GLY A 110 -22.16 -6.97 -4.45
N THR A 111 -20.95 -6.41 -4.28
CA THR A 111 -19.84 -6.58 -5.23
C THR A 111 -18.86 -7.62 -4.69
N SER A 112 -18.64 -8.71 -5.42
CA SER A 112 -17.62 -9.68 -5.05
C SER A 112 -16.21 -9.09 -5.25
N ILE A 113 -15.41 -9.02 -4.17
CA ILE A 113 -14.03 -8.55 -4.19
C ILE A 113 -13.11 -9.75 -4.05
N SER A 114 -12.29 -9.97 -5.07
CA SER A 114 -11.36 -11.10 -5.11
C SER A 114 -10.07 -10.78 -4.34
N TYR A 115 -9.63 -11.69 -3.48
CA TYR A 115 -8.37 -11.56 -2.75
C TYR A 115 -7.71 -12.92 -2.49
N GLU A 116 -6.40 -12.89 -2.26
CA GLU A 116 -5.63 -14.03 -1.74
C GLU A 116 -4.67 -13.57 -0.63
N ILE A 117 -4.31 -14.50 0.27
CA ILE A 117 -3.32 -14.27 1.33
C ILE A 117 -2.09 -15.10 1.00
N ILE A 118 -0.95 -14.45 0.88
CA ILE A 118 0.33 -15.10 0.61
C ILE A 118 1.29 -14.80 1.76
N GLN A 119 1.88 -15.86 2.32
CA GLN A 119 2.92 -15.71 3.33
C GLN A 119 4.20 -15.19 2.68
N ALA A 120 4.70 -14.05 3.17
CA ALA A 120 5.99 -13.52 2.78
C ALA A 120 7.14 -14.41 3.32
N LYS A 121 8.28 -14.35 2.67
CA LYS A 121 9.52 -14.94 3.17
C LYS A 121 10.19 -14.04 4.21
N LYS A 122 9.95 -12.73 4.11
CA LYS A 122 10.56 -11.68 4.95
C LYS A 122 9.61 -11.23 6.05
N ASP A 123 10.21 -10.72 7.12
CA ASP A 123 9.50 -10.11 8.25
C ASP A 123 8.95 -8.70 7.92
N SER A 124 8.27 -8.09 8.89
CA SER A 124 7.68 -6.75 8.77
C SER A 124 8.66 -5.66 8.36
N SER A 125 9.93 -5.78 8.74
CA SER A 125 10.95 -4.79 8.36
C SER A 125 11.33 -4.83 6.88
N LYS A 126 10.97 -5.88 6.16
CA LYS A 126 11.39 -6.14 4.78
C LYS A 126 10.26 -6.58 3.85
N VAL A 127 9.04 -6.75 4.34
CA VAL A 127 7.90 -7.20 3.51
C VAL A 127 7.59 -6.24 2.36
N ASN A 128 7.75 -4.93 2.56
CA ASN A 128 7.59 -3.93 1.52
C ASN A 128 8.61 -4.13 0.38
N ARG A 129 9.87 -4.43 0.74
CA ARG A 129 10.90 -4.75 -0.24
C ARG A 129 10.60 -6.05 -0.98
N GLU A 130 10.09 -7.07 -0.28
CA GLU A 130 9.70 -8.34 -0.91
C GLU A 130 8.58 -8.13 -1.93
N ALA A 131 7.62 -7.26 -1.66
CA ALA A 131 6.57 -6.90 -2.61
C ALA A 131 7.16 -6.38 -3.93
N ALA A 132 8.14 -5.47 -3.86
CA ALA A 132 8.83 -4.97 -5.05
C ALA A 132 9.68 -6.05 -5.75
N GLU A 133 10.34 -6.93 -5.01
CA GLU A 133 11.12 -8.03 -5.59
C GLU A 133 10.26 -9.06 -6.32
N ARG A 134 9.06 -9.35 -5.79
CA ARG A 134 8.16 -10.38 -6.32
C ARG A 134 7.04 -9.83 -7.21
N GLN A 135 7.05 -8.54 -7.52
CA GLN A 135 6.00 -7.92 -8.35
C GLN A 135 5.78 -8.61 -9.70
N ARG A 136 6.85 -9.16 -10.30
CA ARG A 136 6.77 -9.92 -11.55
C ARG A 136 6.12 -11.29 -11.35
N ASP A 137 6.46 -12.00 -10.27
CA ASP A 137 5.88 -13.30 -9.94
C ASP A 137 4.37 -13.19 -9.74
N PHE A 138 3.93 -12.10 -9.14
CA PHE A 138 2.52 -11.79 -8.92
C PHE A 138 1.82 -11.14 -10.12
N VAL A 139 2.56 -10.80 -11.17
CA VAL A 139 2.05 -10.03 -12.33
C VAL A 139 1.30 -8.78 -11.85
N ALA A 140 1.90 -8.08 -10.90
CA ALA A 140 1.28 -6.93 -10.25
C ALA A 140 1.18 -5.72 -11.17
N ASP A 141 0.14 -4.92 -10.95
CA ASP A 141 -0.09 -3.64 -11.64
C ASP A 141 0.10 -2.45 -10.69
N LEU A 142 0.04 -2.70 -9.38
CA LEU A 142 0.18 -1.69 -8.34
C LEU A 142 0.77 -2.31 -7.06
N ILE A 143 1.63 -1.57 -6.38
CA ILE A 143 2.04 -1.86 -4.99
C ILE A 143 1.42 -0.79 -4.10
N LEU A 144 0.70 -1.19 -3.04
CA LEU A 144 0.06 -0.28 -2.09
C LEU A 144 0.78 -0.33 -0.75
N LEU A 145 1.33 0.81 -0.32
CA LEU A 145 2.10 0.96 0.91
C LEU A 145 1.45 1.95 1.88
N ILE A 146 1.81 1.84 3.17
CA ILE A 146 1.68 2.92 4.15
C ILE A 146 2.93 3.79 4.04
N ALA A 147 2.75 5.10 4.02
CA ALA A 147 3.85 6.05 4.08
C ALA A 147 4.32 6.23 5.54
N SER A 148 5.62 6.35 5.76
CA SER A 148 6.17 6.63 7.08
C SER A 148 5.89 8.08 7.47
N ARG A 149 5.31 8.30 8.66
CA ARG A 149 5.06 9.64 9.21
C ARG A 149 6.33 10.31 9.68
N GLU A 150 7.15 9.55 10.38
CA GLU A 150 8.39 10.02 10.98
C GLU A 150 9.54 9.16 10.49
N TYR A 151 10.65 9.79 10.21
CA TYR A 151 11.86 9.07 9.88
C TYR A 151 12.62 8.75 11.17
N GLY A 152 12.85 7.48 11.42
CA GLY A 152 13.75 7.02 12.47
C GLY A 152 15.22 7.34 12.14
N LEU A 153 16.12 7.08 13.09
CA LEU A 153 17.57 7.25 12.86
C LEU A 153 18.06 6.40 11.68
N ASP A 154 17.49 5.22 11.48
CA ASP A 154 17.82 4.34 10.36
C ASP A 154 17.37 4.95 9.02
N ASP A 155 16.19 5.60 9.01
CA ASP A 155 15.68 6.27 7.81
C ASP A 155 16.50 7.52 7.46
N LEU A 156 17.08 8.19 8.45
CA LEU A 156 17.99 9.32 8.22
C LEU A 156 19.29 8.90 7.55
N LEU A 157 19.78 7.70 7.88
CA LEU A 157 21.03 7.17 7.33
C LEU A 157 20.83 6.45 5.99
N PHE A 158 19.78 5.67 5.87
CA PHE A 158 19.54 4.78 4.72
C PHE A 158 18.36 5.21 3.87
N GLY A 159 17.54 6.14 4.34
CA GLY A 159 16.29 6.59 3.75
C GLY A 159 15.11 5.65 4.05
N PRO A 160 13.88 6.16 3.93
CA PRO A 160 12.68 5.42 4.25
C PRO A 160 12.50 4.20 3.33
N GLN A 161 11.82 3.18 3.85
CA GLN A 161 11.60 1.93 3.10
C GLN A 161 10.84 2.16 1.79
N GLU A 162 9.89 3.09 1.78
CA GLU A 162 9.11 3.48 0.60
C GLU A 162 10.01 3.95 -0.54
N ARG A 163 11.04 4.74 -0.24
CA ARG A 163 12.03 5.19 -1.24
C ARG A 163 12.69 4.00 -1.92
N HIS A 164 13.11 3.01 -1.15
CA HIS A 164 13.75 1.80 -1.69
C HIS A 164 12.79 0.96 -2.55
N VAL A 165 11.52 0.91 -2.16
CA VAL A 165 10.47 0.24 -2.96
C VAL A 165 10.26 0.97 -4.27
N ILE A 166 10.03 2.29 -4.24
CA ILE A 166 9.79 3.10 -5.43
C ILE A 166 10.93 3.00 -6.43
N GLN A 167 12.19 3.04 -5.94
CA GLN A 167 13.37 2.93 -6.81
C GLN A 167 13.50 1.56 -7.51
N ARG A 168 12.91 0.50 -6.96
CA ARG A 168 12.97 -0.87 -7.50
C ARG A 168 11.68 -1.32 -8.17
N ALA A 169 10.61 -0.59 -7.96
CA ALA A 169 9.32 -0.94 -8.53
C ALA A 169 9.34 -0.78 -10.07
N LEU A 170 8.74 -1.73 -10.74
CA LEU A 170 8.48 -1.72 -12.19
C LEU A 170 7.00 -1.44 -12.49
N VAL A 171 6.22 -1.20 -11.45
CA VAL A 171 4.80 -0.81 -11.50
C VAL A 171 4.61 0.38 -10.59
N PRO A 172 3.57 1.20 -10.80
CA PRO A 172 3.24 2.31 -9.92
C PRO A 172 3.18 1.91 -8.45
N VAL A 173 3.61 2.80 -7.58
CA VAL A 173 3.55 2.62 -6.11
C VAL A 173 2.59 3.64 -5.54
N MET A 174 1.50 3.17 -4.94
CA MET A 174 0.55 4.01 -4.22
C MET A 174 0.91 4.04 -2.74
N LEU A 175 0.84 5.23 -2.17
CA LEU A 175 1.09 5.46 -0.75
C LEU A 175 -0.14 6.07 -0.07
N VAL A 176 -0.38 5.60 1.14
CA VAL A 176 -1.43 6.09 2.02
C VAL A 176 -0.78 6.63 3.28
N ASN A 177 -0.99 7.91 3.58
CA ASN A 177 -0.54 8.49 4.83
C ASN A 177 -1.46 8.04 5.98
N PRO A 178 -0.91 7.52 7.10
CA PRO A 178 -1.72 7.16 8.26
C PRO A 178 -2.40 8.40 8.83
N ARG A 179 -3.66 8.25 9.30
CA ARG A 179 -4.47 9.34 9.82
C ARG A 179 -5.01 9.00 11.20
N GLU A 180 -4.65 9.79 12.22
CA GLU A 180 -5.16 9.58 13.58
C GLU A 180 -6.63 9.94 13.73
N ASP A 181 -7.11 10.92 12.95
CA ASP A 181 -8.49 11.41 12.98
C ASP A 181 -9.54 10.37 12.52
N LEU A 182 -9.11 9.26 11.93
CA LEU A 182 -10.00 8.17 11.51
C LEU A 182 -10.27 7.14 12.62
N PHE A 183 -9.45 7.10 13.67
CA PHE A 183 -9.65 6.16 14.79
C PHE A 183 -10.71 6.62 15.79
N SER A 184 -11.00 7.91 15.87
CA SER A 184 -11.98 8.48 16.82
C SER A 184 -13.45 8.30 16.41
N LEU A 185 -13.72 7.67 15.26
CA LEU A 185 -15.08 7.47 14.74
C LEU A 185 -15.58 6.03 14.90
N CYS A 186 -14.85 5.16 15.59
CA CYS A 186 -15.19 3.75 15.81
C CYS A 186 -15.48 3.39 17.27
N ASP A 187 -15.81 4.38 18.13
CA ASP A 187 -16.36 4.15 19.48
C ASP A 187 -17.88 4.17 19.45
#